data_404e18e171f2633e93c158d5f29ee116
#
_entry.id   404e18e171f2633e93c158d5f29ee116
#
_cell.length_a   1.000
_cell.length_b   1.000
_cell.length_c   1.000
_cell.angle_alpha   90.00
_cell.angle_beta   90.00
_cell.angle_gamma   90.00
#
_symmetry.space_group_name_H-M   'P 1'
#
loop_
_entity.id
_entity.type
_entity.pdbx_description
1 polymer ?
#
loop_
_entity_poly.entity_id
_entity_poly.type
_entity_poly.pdbx_seq_one_letter_code
_entity_poly.pdbx_strand_id
1 'polypeptide(L)'
;MTHVRLAISQFRPAKGEYDANVARIGAVIAQAAQLDPKPDLVVFPETATSGYFVEGGVKELAVTAGTLARDLAAAYQGPAIDVVVGFYERFQNHIYNSALYATLHRKKAEVRHVHRKVFLPTYGVFDEERFVDRGQDGVRSFATGWGGTAAMLICEDAWHSLAATVAALEGAQLIIVPSASPARGLGEPEDEGCEGEALPASVVRWERIVRGIAEEHGVFVALANLVGFEGGKGFPGASAVIDPTGKVIARGPLFEEALLTADIDLDALTTARSDSPLLADLQSALPVLTRSLSGQKQNEKVRFDPATNGIPAHRAPRTTLVDVVAKREAEQDPLAIDPELTRKWLVSFLKDEVVRRRNFKKGIVGLSGGVDSALTAFLAAEALGKENVIGVRMPYRTSSPESLEHAQRVIDRLGIPSLTIDISDAVDGYLKQVGDADPHRLGNVMARERMIVQFDLSAKHKALPLGTSNKSERLLGY
;
A
#
# COMPACT_ATOMS: atom_id res chain seq x y z
N MET A 1 -28.64 -11.32 -13.67
CA MET A 1 -27.38 -11.67 -14.36
C MET A 1 -26.56 -12.44 -13.36
N THR A 2 -26.08 -13.63 -13.72
CA THR A 2 -25.22 -14.45 -12.84
C THR A 2 -23.75 -14.11 -12.99
N HIS A 3 -23.34 -13.54 -14.14
CA HIS A 3 -21.96 -13.12 -14.41
C HIS A 3 -21.81 -11.61 -14.24
N VAL A 4 -20.78 -11.20 -13.52
CA VAL A 4 -20.41 -9.80 -13.28
C VAL A 4 -18.94 -9.63 -13.62
N ARG A 5 -18.63 -8.65 -14.46
CA ARG A 5 -17.26 -8.29 -14.79
C ARG A 5 -16.78 -7.13 -13.94
N LEU A 6 -15.71 -7.37 -13.19
CA LEU A 6 -15.06 -6.37 -12.35
C LEU A 6 -13.85 -5.76 -13.07
N ALA A 7 -13.62 -4.48 -12.84
CA ALA A 7 -12.34 -3.83 -13.13
C ALA A 7 -11.80 -3.21 -11.82
N ILE A 8 -10.60 -3.60 -11.42
CA ILE A 8 -9.95 -3.08 -10.22
C ILE A 8 -8.83 -2.14 -10.65
N SER A 9 -8.97 -0.88 -10.31
CA SER A 9 -7.96 0.13 -10.59
C SER A 9 -6.95 0.20 -9.46
N GLN A 10 -5.75 -0.35 -9.69
CA GLN A 10 -4.59 -0.11 -8.86
C GLN A 10 -4.06 1.29 -9.17
N PHE A 11 -4.46 2.25 -8.37
CA PHE A 11 -4.39 3.68 -8.71
C PHE A 11 -3.40 4.41 -7.82
N ARG A 12 -2.70 5.38 -8.43
CA ARG A 12 -1.83 6.32 -7.72
C ARG A 12 -2.43 7.72 -7.80
N PRO A 13 -2.99 8.25 -6.72
CA PRO A 13 -3.43 9.63 -6.69
C PRO A 13 -2.25 10.61 -6.68
N ALA A 14 -2.45 11.78 -7.26
CA ALA A 14 -1.61 12.93 -7.00
C ALA A 14 -1.97 13.51 -5.63
N LYS A 15 -1.03 13.49 -4.68
CA LYS A 15 -1.27 13.87 -3.29
C LYS A 15 -1.81 15.31 -3.18
N GLY A 16 -3.00 15.46 -2.61
CA GLY A 16 -3.65 16.75 -2.38
C GLY A 16 -4.35 17.38 -3.59
N GLU A 17 -4.34 16.71 -4.74
CA GLU A 17 -4.83 17.27 -6.02
C GLU A 17 -6.19 16.69 -6.40
N TYR A 18 -7.26 17.12 -5.70
CA TYR A 18 -8.61 16.56 -5.88
C TYR A 18 -9.08 16.59 -7.34
N ASP A 19 -9.06 17.76 -8.00
CA ASP A 19 -9.60 17.92 -9.35
C ASP A 19 -8.82 17.09 -10.38
N ALA A 20 -7.49 17.06 -10.25
CA ALA A 20 -6.64 16.24 -11.12
C ALA A 20 -6.90 14.74 -10.93
N ASN A 21 -7.12 14.30 -9.69
CA ASN A 21 -7.43 12.90 -9.41
C ASN A 21 -8.80 12.51 -9.93
N VAL A 22 -9.83 13.34 -9.75
CA VAL A 22 -11.18 13.09 -10.30
C VAL A 22 -11.14 13.02 -11.82
N ALA A 23 -10.39 13.89 -12.50
CA ALA A 23 -10.23 13.82 -13.95
C ALA A 23 -9.54 12.51 -14.38
N ARG A 24 -8.50 12.06 -13.66
CA ARG A 24 -7.83 10.78 -13.92
C ARG A 24 -8.73 9.59 -13.65
N ILE A 25 -9.51 9.61 -12.57
CA ILE A 25 -10.52 8.59 -12.26
C ILE A 25 -11.51 8.48 -13.42
N GLY A 26 -12.02 9.61 -13.92
CA GLY A 26 -12.88 9.65 -15.10
C GLY A 26 -12.23 9.04 -16.35
N ALA A 27 -10.95 9.31 -16.59
CA ALA A 27 -10.20 8.73 -17.70
C ALA A 27 -10.04 7.20 -17.58
N VAL A 28 -9.75 6.69 -16.37
CA VAL A 28 -9.67 5.24 -16.10
C VAL A 28 -11.01 4.56 -16.30
N ILE A 29 -12.11 5.17 -15.84
CA ILE A 29 -13.48 4.66 -16.07
C ILE A 29 -13.77 4.62 -17.57
N ALA A 30 -13.39 5.66 -18.32
CA ALA A 30 -13.56 5.70 -19.77
C ALA A 30 -12.74 4.62 -20.49
N GLN A 31 -11.52 4.37 -20.05
CA GLN A 31 -10.69 3.26 -20.54
C GLN A 31 -11.34 1.90 -20.24
N ALA A 32 -11.80 1.68 -19.00
CA ALA A 32 -12.50 0.46 -18.61
C ALA A 32 -13.76 0.23 -19.46
N ALA A 33 -14.52 1.27 -19.74
CA ALA A 33 -15.75 1.19 -20.55
C ALA A 33 -15.50 0.84 -22.03
N GLN A 34 -14.25 0.90 -22.51
CA GLN A 34 -13.84 0.50 -23.86
C GLN A 34 -13.41 -0.97 -23.94
N LEU A 35 -13.27 -1.66 -22.81
CA LEU A 35 -12.93 -3.08 -22.81
C LEU A 35 -14.09 -3.91 -23.40
N ASP A 36 -13.75 -5.03 -24.03
CA ASP A 36 -14.71 -6.00 -24.53
C ASP A 36 -14.46 -7.38 -23.90
N PRO A 37 -15.38 -7.89 -23.09
CA PRO A 37 -16.62 -7.26 -22.63
C PRO A 37 -16.35 -6.10 -21.66
N LYS A 38 -17.25 -5.11 -21.65
CA LYS A 38 -17.20 -3.96 -20.74
C LYS A 38 -17.45 -4.42 -19.30
N PRO A 39 -16.69 -3.91 -18.29
CA PRO A 39 -16.96 -4.20 -16.88
C PRO A 39 -18.29 -3.56 -16.41
N ASP A 40 -18.94 -4.25 -15.47
CA ASP A 40 -20.12 -3.77 -14.76
C ASP A 40 -19.75 -2.82 -13.62
N LEU A 41 -18.60 -3.04 -12.99
CA LEU A 41 -18.11 -2.29 -11.83
C LEU A 41 -16.63 -1.94 -11.98
N VAL A 42 -16.27 -0.68 -11.71
CA VAL A 42 -14.87 -0.22 -11.56
C VAL A 42 -14.61 0.17 -10.11
N VAL A 43 -13.59 -0.42 -9.49
CA VAL A 43 -13.25 -0.18 -8.09
C VAL A 43 -11.93 0.58 -8.00
N PHE A 44 -11.96 1.71 -7.31
CA PHE A 44 -10.78 2.50 -6.95
C PHE A 44 -10.43 2.31 -5.46
N PRO A 45 -9.17 2.55 -5.08
CA PRO A 45 -8.72 2.36 -3.71
C PRO A 45 -9.25 3.41 -2.73
N GLU A 46 -8.91 3.22 -1.46
CA GLU A 46 -9.12 4.17 -0.38
C GLU A 46 -8.47 5.51 -0.71
N THR A 47 -9.15 6.62 -0.42
CA THR A 47 -8.68 8.01 -0.65
C THR A 47 -8.14 8.29 -2.06
N ALA A 48 -8.69 7.63 -3.08
CA ALA A 48 -8.26 7.79 -4.48
C ALA A 48 -8.37 9.23 -4.99
N THR A 49 -9.22 10.05 -4.39
CA THR A 49 -9.42 11.46 -4.77
C THR A 49 -8.35 12.40 -4.24
N SER A 50 -7.54 11.99 -3.24
CA SER A 50 -6.66 12.92 -2.51
C SER A 50 -5.27 12.37 -2.17
N GLY A 51 -5.11 11.04 -2.18
CA GLY A 51 -4.02 10.37 -1.49
C GLY A 51 -4.32 10.19 0.00
N TYR A 52 -3.56 9.32 0.65
CA TYR A 52 -3.81 8.91 2.04
C TYR A 52 -3.09 9.80 3.06
N PHE A 53 -1.79 10.05 2.88
CA PHE A 53 -0.98 10.83 3.83
C PHE A 53 -1.03 12.33 3.54
N VAL A 54 -2.23 12.91 3.50
CA VAL A 54 -2.43 14.35 3.23
C VAL A 54 -2.28 15.23 4.50
N GLU A 55 -2.04 14.61 5.65
CA GLU A 55 -1.77 15.27 6.94
C GLU A 55 -2.83 16.34 7.30
N GLY A 56 -2.44 17.59 7.52
CA GLY A 56 -3.36 18.67 7.88
C GLY A 56 -4.34 19.09 6.77
N GLY A 57 -4.20 18.60 5.53
CA GLY A 57 -5.04 18.99 4.39
C GLY A 57 -6.36 18.23 4.24
N VAL A 58 -6.71 17.33 5.18
CA VAL A 58 -7.93 16.51 5.10
C VAL A 58 -9.20 17.38 5.04
N LYS A 59 -9.26 18.48 5.80
CA LYS A 59 -10.43 19.38 5.83
C LYS A 59 -10.70 20.08 4.51
N GLU A 60 -9.63 20.50 3.84
CA GLU A 60 -9.68 21.22 2.57
C GLU A 60 -10.06 20.27 1.43
N LEU A 61 -9.67 18.99 1.52
CA LEU A 61 -9.91 17.98 0.51
C LEU A 61 -11.24 17.23 0.68
N ALA A 62 -11.87 17.36 1.87
CA ALA A 62 -13.13 16.69 2.15
C ALA A 62 -14.28 17.32 1.39
N VAL A 63 -14.99 16.50 0.61
CA VAL A 63 -16.18 16.89 -0.18
C VAL A 63 -17.41 16.10 0.27
N THR A 64 -18.62 16.53 -0.09
CA THR A 64 -19.80 15.69 0.14
C THR A 64 -19.89 14.56 -0.89
N ALA A 65 -20.53 13.45 -0.53
CA ALA A 65 -20.78 12.35 -1.46
C ALA A 65 -21.53 12.83 -2.74
N GLY A 66 -22.48 13.76 -2.60
CA GLY A 66 -23.17 14.36 -3.74
C GLY A 66 -22.27 15.22 -4.62
N THR A 67 -21.28 15.90 -4.05
CA THR A 67 -20.28 16.67 -4.82
C THR A 67 -19.39 15.71 -5.61
N LEU A 68 -18.82 14.69 -4.96
CA LEU A 68 -18.00 13.68 -5.64
C LEU A 68 -18.77 12.99 -6.77
N ALA A 69 -20.01 12.55 -6.51
CA ALA A 69 -20.85 11.89 -7.52
C ALA A 69 -21.06 12.77 -8.76
N ARG A 70 -21.36 14.06 -8.56
CA ARG A 70 -21.51 15.03 -9.65
C ARG A 70 -20.21 15.23 -10.43
N ASP A 71 -19.08 15.36 -9.74
CA ASP A 71 -17.78 15.61 -10.36
C ASP A 71 -17.31 14.40 -11.16
N LEU A 72 -17.54 13.17 -10.65
CA LEU A 72 -17.31 11.91 -11.38
C LEU A 72 -18.19 11.82 -12.63
N ALA A 73 -19.48 12.20 -12.53
CA ALA A 73 -20.41 12.22 -13.68
C ALA A 73 -20.02 13.27 -14.72
N ALA A 74 -19.38 14.36 -14.32
CA ALA A 74 -18.81 15.35 -15.24
C ALA A 74 -17.54 14.82 -15.94
N ALA A 75 -16.68 14.09 -15.20
CA ALA A 75 -15.44 13.52 -15.70
C ALA A 75 -15.68 12.29 -16.62
N TYR A 76 -16.79 11.56 -16.43
CA TYR A 76 -17.16 10.39 -17.25
C TYR A 76 -18.51 10.56 -17.93
N GLN A 77 -18.54 10.49 -19.25
CA GLN A 77 -19.74 10.71 -20.07
C GLN A 77 -20.18 9.48 -20.89
N GLY A 78 -19.64 8.31 -20.55
CA GLY A 78 -19.87 7.06 -21.26
C GLY A 78 -21.20 6.36 -20.88
N PRO A 79 -21.35 5.09 -21.30
CA PRO A 79 -22.49 4.23 -20.94
C PRO A 79 -22.56 3.97 -19.45
N ALA A 80 -23.72 3.47 -18.98
CA ALA A 80 -23.91 3.15 -17.57
C ALA A 80 -22.82 2.20 -17.06
N ILE A 81 -22.24 2.53 -15.88
CA ILE A 81 -21.22 1.74 -15.21
C ILE A 81 -21.26 2.04 -13.72
N ASP A 82 -21.10 1.01 -12.88
CA ASP A 82 -20.99 1.19 -11.45
C ASP A 82 -19.54 1.51 -11.08
N VAL A 83 -19.36 2.35 -10.06
CA VAL A 83 -18.03 2.75 -9.59
C VAL A 83 -17.97 2.74 -8.07
N VAL A 84 -16.81 2.36 -7.52
CA VAL A 84 -16.45 2.57 -6.11
C VAL A 84 -15.23 3.48 -6.05
N VAL A 85 -15.32 4.57 -5.27
CA VAL A 85 -14.24 5.55 -5.12
C VAL A 85 -14.05 5.92 -3.67
N GLY A 86 -12.83 5.73 -3.14
CA GLY A 86 -12.45 6.18 -1.80
C GLY A 86 -12.15 7.68 -1.76
N PHE A 87 -12.63 8.36 -0.72
CA PHE A 87 -12.49 9.81 -0.58
C PHE A 87 -12.62 10.25 0.88
N TYR A 88 -12.18 11.46 1.20
CA TYR A 88 -12.54 12.12 2.46
C TYR A 88 -13.91 12.79 2.31
N GLU A 89 -14.87 12.35 3.15
CA GLU A 89 -16.25 12.83 3.11
C GLU A 89 -16.49 13.92 4.15
N ARG A 90 -17.18 14.98 3.75
CA ARG A 90 -17.79 15.94 4.67
C ARG A 90 -19.27 15.65 4.79
N PHE A 91 -19.72 15.26 5.99
CA PHE A 91 -21.12 14.95 6.26
C PHE A 91 -21.52 15.45 7.66
N GLN A 92 -22.60 16.21 7.78
CA GLN A 92 -23.15 16.73 9.05
C GLN A 92 -22.09 17.37 9.98
N ASN A 93 -21.20 18.21 9.42
CA ASN A 93 -20.08 18.87 10.12
C ASN A 93 -18.96 17.94 10.59
N HIS A 94 -18.98 16.68 10.26
CA HIS A 94 -17.94 15.69 10.50
C HIS A 94 -17.17 15.37 9.23
N ILE A 95 -15.98 14.83 9.40
CA ILE A 95 -15.14 14.36 8.29
C ILE A 95 -14.90 12.85 8.48
N TYR A 96 -15.09 12.10 7.42
CA TYR A 96 -14.94 10.66 7.40
C TYR A 96 -13.97 10.22 6.30
N ASN A 97 -13.32 9.10 6.50
CA ASN A 97 -12.72 8.30 5.44
C ASN A 97 -13.84 7.42 4.89
N SER A 98 -14.24 7.64 3.65
CA SER A 98 -15.46 7.06 3.07
C SER A 98 -15.20 6.42 1.70
N ALA A 99 -16.06 5.47 1.32
CA ALA A 99 -16.15 4.92 -0.02
C ALA A 99 -17.54 5.17 -0.59
N LEU A 100 -17.60 5.79 -1.76
CA LEU A 100 -18.82 6.03 -2.52
C LEU A 100 -19.03 4.87 -3.49
N TYR A 101 -20.23 4.28 -3.50
CA TYR A 101 -20.72 3.44 -4.59
C TYR A 101 -21.77 4.21 -5.38
N ALA A 102 -21.56 4.41 -6.68
CA ALA A 102 -22.48 5.12 -7.54
C ALA A 102 -22.59 4.47 -8.93
N THR A 103 -23.75 4.58 -9.56
CA THR A 103 -23.93 4.29 -10.99
C THR A 103 -23.76 5.59 -11.76
N LEU A 104 -22.79 5.64 -12.67
CA LEU A 104 -22.56 6.78 -13.58
C LEU A 104 -23.19 6.51 -14.92
N HIS A 105 -23.87 7.50 -15.48
CA HIS A 105 -24.48 7.42 -16.81
C HIS A 105 -24.70 8.81 -17.43
N ARG A 106 -24.06 9.12 -18.57
CA ARG A 106 -24.27 10.32 -19.39
C ARG A 106 -24.43 11.61 -18.58
N LYS A 107 -23.42 12.01 -17.82
CA LYS A 107 -23.44 13.21 -16.94
C LYS A 107 -24.35 13.14 -15.72
N LYS A 108 -24.87 11.96 -15.39
CA LYS A 108 -25.65 11.71 -14.19
C LYS A 108 -24.95 10.69 -13.30
N ALA A 109 -25.11 10.84 -12.01
CA ALA A 109 -24.69 9.86 -11.02
C ALA A 109 -25.88 9.52 -10.12
N GLU A 110 -26.07 8.25 -9.85
CA GLU A 110 -26.99 7.74 -8.83
C GLU A 110 -26.14 7.17 -7.70
N VAL A 111 -26.11 7.84 -6.55
CA VAL A 111 -25.45 7.34 -5.34
C VAL A 111 -26.30 6.22 -4.76
N ARG A 112 -25.74 5.02 -4.70
CA ARG A 112 -26.42 3.84 -4.15
C ARG A 112 -26.07 3.60 -2.71
N HIS A 113 -24.79 3.82 -2.36
CA HIS A 113 -24.31 3.63 -0.99
C HIS A 113 -23.07 4.49 -0.70
N VAL A 114 -22.90 4.87 0.57
CA VAL A 114 -21.69 5.46 1.10
C VAL A 114 -21.34 4.71 2.39
N HIS A 115 -20.18 4.05 2.39
CA HIS A 115 -19.65 3.44 3.58
C HIS A 115 -18.63 4.38 4.23
N ARG A 116 -18.77 4.61 5.55
CA ARG A 116 -17.84 5.37 6.37
C ARG A 116 -17.01 4.41 7.21
N LYS A 117 -15.70 4.53 7.13
CA LYS A 117 -14.75 3.64 7.81
C LYS A 117 -15.04 3.57 9.31
N VAL A 118 -15.21 2.36 9.82
CA VAL A 118 -15.57 2.09 11.21
C VAL A 118 -14.33 1.99 12.09
N PHE A 119 -13.28 1.33 11.59
CA PHE A 119 -12.04 1.10 12.31
C PHE A 119 -10.93 2.01 11.78
N LEU A 120 -10.53 2.99 12.60
CA LEU A 120 -9.48 3.96 12.26
C LEU A 120 -8.16 3.52 12.88
N PRO A 121 -7.13 3.21 12.08
CA PRO A 121 -5.83 2.81 12.61
C PRO A 121 -5.11 4.00 13.27
N THR A 122 -4.53 3.74 14.46
CA THR A 122 -3.79 4.74 15.28
C THR A 122 -2.42 4.21 15.69
N TYR A 123 -1.88 3.24 14.95
CA TYR A 123 -0.62 2.59 15.25
C TYR A 123 0.39 2.67 14.10
N GLY A 124 1.65 2.55 14.42
CA GLY A 124 2.74 2.57 13.42
C GLY A 124 2.88 3.92 12.73
N VAL A 125 2.50 3.98 11.45
CA VAL A 125 2.54 5.22 10.64
C VAL A 125 1.17 5.88 10.52
N PHE A 126 0.14 5.30 11.13
CA PHE A 126 -1.24 5.74 11.04
C PHE A 126 -1.62 6.61 12.24
N ASP A 127 -2.45 7.62 12.00
CA ASP A 127 -3.03 8.51 13.02
C ASP A 127 -4.38 9.06 12.50
N GLU A 128 -5.25 8.16 12.01
CA GLU A 128 -6.50 8.58 11.35
C GLU A 128 -7.47 9.29 12.30
N GLU A 129 -7.62 8.82 13.55
CA GLU A 129 -8.53 9.43 14.52
C GLU A 129 -8.25 10.92 14.82
N ARG A 130 -7.06 11.37 14.49
CA ARG A 130 -6.71 12.79 14.62
C ARG A 130 -7.40 13.67 13.59
N PHE A 131 -7.78 13.10 12.44
CA PHE A 131 -8.22 13.85 11.26
C PHE A 131 -9.64 13.53 10.83
N VAL A 132 -10.16 12.34 11.15
CA VAL A 132 -11.47 11.86 10.72
C VAL A 132 -12.23 11.17 11.86
N ASP A 133 -13.55 11.21 11.77
CA ASP A 133 -14.46 10.56 12.70
C ASP A 133 -14.75 9.10 12.28
N ARG A 134 -15.10 8.26 13.25
CA ARG A 134 -15.54 6.87 13.02
C ARG A 134 -16.92 6.84 12.40
N GLY A 135 -17.13 5.97 11.40
CA GLY A 135 -18.44 5.67 10.87
C GLY A 135 -19.37 5.09 11.94
N GLN A 136 -20.56 5.67 12.08
CA GLN A 136 -21.56 5.26 13.09
C GLN A 136 -22.64 4.35 12.52
N ASP A 137 -22.77 4.30 11.19
CA ASP A 137 -23.83 3.51 10.51
C ASP A 137 -23.50 2.01 10.47
N GLY A 138 -22.27 1.63 10.85
CA GLY A 138 -21.77 0.26 10.80
C GLY A 138 -21.56 -0.23 9.37
N VAL A 139 -21.47 -1.55 9.22
CA VAL A 139 -21.35 -2.22 7.92
C VAL A 139 -22.75 -2.54 7.42
N ARG A 140 -23.02 -2.24 6.13
CA ARG A 140 -24.30 -2.52 5.46
C ARG A 140 -24.08 -3.11 4.10
N SER A 141 -24.95 -4.06 3.73
CA SER A 141 -25.08 -4.50 2.36
C SER A 141 -26.09 -3.64 1.59
N PHE A 142 -25.92 -3.55 0.27
CA PHE A 142 -26.77 -2.74 -0.61
C PHE A 142 -26.94 -3.39 -1.98
N ALA A 143 -28.05 -3.04 -2.64
CA ALA A 143 -28.33 -3.49 -4.00
C ALA A 143 -27.46 -2.73 -5.01
N THR A 144 -26.89 -3.46 -5.95
CA THR A 144 -25.99 -2.94 -6.99
C THR A 144 -26.74 -2.67 -8.30
N GLY A 145 -26.12 -1.95 -9.24
CA GLY A 145 -26.67 -1.71 -10.58
C GLY A 145 -26.75 -2.96 -11.46
N TRP A 146 -25.89 -3.95 -11.20
CA TRP A 146 -25.86 -5.23 -11.93
C TRP A 146 -26.82 -6.29 -11.35
N GLY A 147 -27.59 -5.95 -10.31
CA GLY A 147 -28.66 -6.79 -9.78
C GLY A 147 -28.28 -7.76 -8.67
N GLY A 148 -27.08 -7.65 -8.13
CA GLY A 148 -26.62 -8.39 -6.94
C GLY A 148 -26.56 -7.52 -5.69
N THR A 149 -26.00 -8.07 -4.62
CA THR A 149 -25.81 -7.41 -3.32
C THR A 149 -24.32 -7.31 -2.99
N ALA A 150 -23.85 -6.11 -2.66
CA ALA A 150 -22.48 -5.87 -2.25
C ALA A 150 -22.39 -5.20 -0.87
N ALA A 151 -21.22 -5.30 -0.24
CA ALA A 151 -20.86 -4.50 0.91
C ALA A 151 -19.47 -3.89 0.69
N MET A 152 -19.17 -2.81 1.40
CA MET A 152 -17.84 -2.17 1.37
C MET A 152 -17.20 -2.22 2.75
N LEU A 153 -15.89 -2.51 2.78
CA LEU A 153 -15.04 -2.47 3.96
C LEU A 153 -13.79 -1.67 3.61
N ILE A 154 -13.54 -0.56 4.31
CA ILE A 154 -12.39 0.29 3.97
C ILE A 154 -11.19 -0.16 4.79
N CYS A 155 -10.17 -0.72 4.11
CA CYS A 155 -8.84 -1.01 4.65
C CYS A 155 -8.91 -1.71 6.03
N GLU A 156 -8.68 -1.00 7.13
CA GLU A 156 -8.69 -1.53 8.51
C GLU A 156 -9.99 -2.26 8.87
N ASP A 157 -11.14 -1.90 8.28
CA ASP A 157 -12.40 -2.61 8.51
C ASP A 157 -12.27 -4.11 8.19
N ALA A 158 -11.54 -4.46 7.13
CA ALA A 158 -11.35 -5.85 6.70
C ALA A 158 -10.46 -6.68 7.66
N TRP A 159 -9.66 -6.02 8.52
CA TRP A 159 -8.84 -6.70 9.52
C TRP A 159 -9.65 -7.18 10.73
N HIS A 160 -10.87 -6.68 10.88
CA HIS A 160 -11.78 -7.04 11.96
C HIS A 160 -12.84 -8.02 11.45
N SER A 161 -12.71 -9.30 11.79
CA SER A 161 -13.54 -10.39 11.29
C SER A 161 -15.05 -10.11 11.42
N LEU A 162 -15.48 -9.45 12.49
CA LEU A 162 -16.88 -9.12 12.70
C LEU A 162 -17.45 -8.21 11.60
N ALA A 163 -16.66 -7.33 11.01
CA ALA A 163 -17.12 -6.44 9.93
C ALA A 163 -17.49 -7.25 8.68
N ALA A 164 -16.63 -8.16 8.25
CA ALA A 164 -16.91 -9.06 7.13
C ALA A 164 -18.07 -10.02 7.42
N THR A 165 -18.15 -10.50 8.67
CA THR A 165 -19.24 -11.36 9.14
C THR A 165 -20.59 -10.65 9.04
N VAL A 166 -20.69 -9.39 9.49
CA VAL A 166 -21.92 -8.59 9.37
C VAL A 166 -22.31 -8.39 7.90
N ALA A 167 -21.34 -8.06 7.03
CA ALA A 167 -21.60 -7.91 5.60
C ALA A 167 -22.20 -9.20 4.98
N ALA A 168 -21.63 -10.35 5.30
CA ALA A 168 -22.09 -11.64 4.79
C ALA A 168 -23.47 -12.02 5.35
N LEU A 169 -23.73 -11.79 6.65
CA LEU A 169 -25.02 -12.03 7.27
C LEU A 169 -26.14 -11.13 6.70
N GLU A 170 -25.81 -9.91 6.26
CA GLU A 170 -26.72 -9.02 5.55
C GLU A 170 -26.88 -9.39 4.06
N GLY A 171 -26.28 -10.49 3.61
CA GLY A 171 -26.49 -11.07 2.28
C GLY A 171 -25.52 -10.56 1.20
N ALA A 172 -24.40 -9.97 1.54
CA ALA A 172 -23.40 -9.60 0.55
C ALA A 172 -22.92 -10.81 -0.25
N GLN A 173 -22.86 -10.65 -1.56
CA GLN A 173 -22.32 -11.61 -2.52
C GLN A 173 -20.89 -11.22 -2.92
N LEU A 174 -20.63 -9.91 -2.91
CA LEU A 174 -19.33 -9.30 -3.16
C LEU A 174 -18.98 -8.35 -2.02
N ILE A 175 -17.83 -8.55 -1.38
CA ILE A 175 -17.24 -7.60 -0.44
C ILE A 175 -16.14 -6.82 -1.17
N ILE A 176 -16.30 -5.50 -1.24
CA ILE A 176 -15.38 -4.59 -1.91
C ILE A 176 -14.51 -3.92 -0.85
N VAL A 177 -13.19 -4.01 -1.03
CA VAL A 177 -12.21 -3.52 -0.05
C VAL A 177 -11.30 -2.47 -0.69
N PRO A 178 -11.71 -1.18 -0.70
CA PRO A 178 -10.79 -0.09 -1.00
C PRO A 178 -9.74 0.04 0.09
N SER A 179 -8.45 0.07 -0.27
CA SER A 179 -7.36 0.04 0.70
C SER A 179 -6.18 0.94 0.32
N ALA A 180 -5.52 1.49 1.34
CA ALA A 180 -4.27 2.24 1.26
C ALA A 180 -3.23 1.62 2.21
N SER A 181 -2.84 0.38 1.95
CA SER A 181 -1.92 -0.36 2.79
C SER A 181 -0.46 -0.10 2.41
N PRO A 182 0.37 0.49 3.31
CA PRO A 182 1.79 0.67 3.06
C PRO A 182 2.54 -0.68 3.03
N ALA A 183 3.57 -0.75 2.19
CA ALA A 183 4.47 -1.89 2.18
C ALA A 183 5.27 -1.97 3.48
N ARG A 184 5.33 -3.16 4.05
CA ARG A 184 6.14 -3.50 5.22
C ARG A 184 6.75 -4.88 5.04
N GLY A 185 7.96 -5.07 5.60
CA GLY A 185 8.65 -6.34 5.51
C GLY A 185 9.06 -6.65 4.08
N LEU A 186 10.18 -6.09 3.64
CA LEU A 186 10.85 -6.42 2.37
C LEU A 186 11.88 -7.55 2.59
N GLY A 187 11.74 -8.29 3.70
CA GLY A 187 12.54 -9.46 4.03
C GLY A 187 12.02 -10.73 3.34
N GLU A 188 12.61 -11.85 3.69
CA GLU A 188 12.14 -13.15 3.21
C GLU A 188 10.66 -13.36 3.59
N PRO A 189 9.84 -13.90 2.69
CA PRO A 189 8.43 -14.17 2.98
C PRO A 189 8.35 -15.18 4.14
N GLU A 190 7.53 -14.85 5.14
CA GLU A 190 7.27 -15.74 6.29
C GLU A 190 6.55 -17.05 5.92
N ASP A 191 6.08 -17.19 4.68
CA ASP A 191 5.33 -18.37 4.20
C ASP A 191 5.71 -18.77 2.77
N GLU A 192 5.96 -20.04 2.59
CA GLU A 192 6.17 -20.74 1.31
C GLU A 192 4.92 -20.77 0.39
N GLY A 193 3.88 -20.01 0.71
CA GLY A 193 2.56 -20.11 0.06
C GLY A 193 2.37 -19.35 -1.25
N CYS A 194 3.36 -18.58 -1.71
CA CYS A 194 3.27 -17.85 -2.98
C CYS A 194 4.28 -18.42 -3.98
N GLU A 195 3.82 -19.22 -4.91
CA GLU A 195 4.65 -19.73 -6.01
C GLU A 195 5.30 -18.56 -6.78
N GLY A 196 6.59 -18.41 -6.63
CA GLY A 196 7.48 -17.83 -7.65
C GLY A 196 7.88 -16.36 -7.55
N GLU A 197 7.24 -15.49 -6.76
CA GLU A 197 7.64 -14.08 -6.64
C GLU A 197 7.71 -13.63 -5.18
N ALA A 198 8.83 -13.01 -4.78
CA ALA A 198 8.98 -12.40 -3.45
C ALA A 198 8.00 -11.23 -3.28
N LEU A 199 7.13 -11.31 -2.27
CA LEU A 199 6.14 -10.30 -1.95
C LEU A 199 6.48 -9.60 -0.62
N PRO A 200 6.19 -8.30 -0.46
CA PRO A 200 6.24 -7.67 0.85
C PRO A 200 5.36 -8.41 1.86
N ALA A 201 5.83 -8.60 3.10
CA ALA A 201 5.07 -9.32 4.14
C ALA A 201 3.67 -8.73 4.36
N SER A 202 3.50 -7.41 4.17
CA SER A 202 2.20 -6.76 4.21
C SER A 202 1.25 -7.24 3.11
N VAL A 203 1.75 -7.56 1.90
CA VAL A 203 0.93 -8.10 0.80
C VAL A 203 0.49 -9.52 1.12
N VAL A 204 1.42 -10.38 1.57
CA VAL A 204 1.11 -11.76 2.00
C VAL A 204 0.03 -11.76 3.09
N ARG A 205 0.16 -10.87 4.08
CA ARG A 205 -0.83 -10.74 5.16
C ARG A 205 -2.19 -10.28 4.64
N TRP A 206 -2.23 -9.32 3.73
CA TRP A 206 -3.48 -8.88 3.09
C TRP A 206 -4.16 -10.00 2.32
N GLU A 207 -3.41 -10.75 1.52
CA GLU A 207 -3.98 -11.89 0.80
C GLU A 207 -4.57 -12.93 1.76
N ARG A 208 -3.88 -13.24 2.85
CA ARG A 208 -4.39 -14.17 3.87
C ARG A 208 -5.73 -13.70 4.44
N ILE A 209 -5.86 -12.39 4.73
CA ILE A 209 -7.11 -11.82 5.27
C ILE A 209 -8.25 -11.90 4.26
N VAL A 210 -8.05 -11.43 3.04
CA VAL A 210 -9.14 -11.40 2.04
C VAL A 210 -9.52 -12.79 1.55
N ARG A 211 -8.58 -13.73 1.51
CA ARG A 211 -8.86 -15.14 1.25
C ARG A 211 -9.66 -15.78 2.38
N GLY A 212 -9.28 -15.51 3.64
CA GLY A 212 -10.05 -15.98 4.81
C GLY A 212 -11.47 -15.43 4.82
N ILE A 213 -11.68 -14.15 4.52
CA ILE A 213 -13.02 -13.55 4.38
C ILE A 213 -13.84 -14.27 3.31
N ALA A 214 -13.24 -14.51 2.14
CA ALA A 214 -13.93 -15.14 1.03
C ALA A 214 -14.35 -16.58 1.36
N GLU A 215 -13.43 -17.36 1.90
CA GLU A 215 -13.63 -18.79 2.22
C GLU A 215 -14.59 -18.98 3.39
N GLU A 216 -14.43 -18.23 4.50
CA GLU A 216 -15.29 -18.36 5.69
C GLU A 216 -16.75 -18.02 5.41
N HIS A 217 -16.97 -17.00 4.58
CA HIS A 217 -18.34 -16.50 4.34
C HIS A 217 -18.93 -16.93 3.00
N GLY A 218 -18.17 -17.63 2.16
CA GLY A 218 -18.59 -18.03 0.82
C GLY A 218 -19.01 -16.81 -0.02
N VAL A 219 -18.13 -15.78 -0.12
CA VAL A 219 -18.36 -14.53 -0.84
C VAL A 219 -17.19 -14.22 -1.78
N PHE A 220 -17.44 -13.45 -2.84
CA PHE A 220 -16.33 -12.84 -3.60
C PHE A 220 -15.73 -11.66 -2.81
N VAL A 221 -14.43 -11.44 -2.96
CA VAL A 221 -13.75 -10.26 -2.38
C VAL A 221 -12.95 -9.54 -3.46
N ALA A 222 -13.14 -8.23 -3.58
CA ALA A 222 -12.41 -7.36 -4.49
C ALA A 222 -11.58 -6.34 -3.70
N LEU A 223 -10.27 -6.57 -3.61
CA LEU A 223 -9.31 -5.69 -2.96
C LEU A 223 -8.71 -4.71 -3.96
N ALA A 224 -8.92 -3.41 -3.75
CA ALA A 224 -8.30 -2.34 -4.53
C ALA A 224 -7.31 -1.56 -3.67
N ASN A 225 -6.02 -1.71 -3.95
CA ASN A 225 -4.94 -1.06 -3.22
C ASN A 225 -4.39 0.18 -3.92
N LEU A 226 -4.01 1.20 -3.14
CA LEU A 226 -3.14 2.27 -3.63
C LEU A 226 -1.79 1.72 -4.08
N VAL A 227 -1.17 2.43 -5.03
CA VAL A 227 0.19 2.17 -5.48
C VAL A 227 0.99 3.48 -5.56
N GLY A 228 2.30 3.41 -5.34
CA GLY A 228 3.21 4.56 -5.41
C GLY A 228 3.71 5.03 -4.06
N PHE A 229 4.16 6.28 -3.98
CA PHE A 229 4.82 6.80 -2.79
C PHE A 229 4.20 8.12 -2.33
N GLU A 230 3.95 8.22 -1.03
CA GLU A 230 3.46 9.44 -0.38
C GLU A 230 4.28 9.73 0.87
N GLY A 231 5.00 10.86 0.89
CA GLY A 231 5.78 11.27 2.06
C GLY A 231 6.86 10.25 2.47
N GLY A 232 7.49 9.57 1.51
CA GLY A 232 8.50 8.54 1.77
C GLY A 232 7.93 7.17 2.19
N LYS A 233 6.61 7.05 2.28
CA LYS A 233 5.91 5.77 2.51
C LYS A 233 5.44 5.23 1.17
N GLY A 234 5.66 3.96 0.92
CA GLY A 234 5.29 3.35 -0.35
C GLY A 234 4.11 2.40 -0.20
N PHE A 235 3.25 2.42 -1.20
CA PHE A 235 2.12 1.50 -1.36
C PHE A 235 2.47 0.49 -2.45
N PRO A 236 2.43 -0.82 -2.16
CA PRO A 236 2.93 -1.85 -3.07
C PRO A 236 1.97 -2.14 -4.22
N GLY A 237 0.70 -1.76 -4.14
CA GLY A 237 -0.33 -2.25 -5.04
C GLY A 237 -0.77 -3.66 -4.66
N ALA A 238 -0.58 -4.64 -5.54
CA ALA A 238 -1.04 -6.01 -5.38
C ALA A 238 -2.54 -6.10 -5.08
N SER A 239 -3.35 -5.31 -5.80
CA SER A 239 -4.81 -5.43 -5.80
C SER A 239 -5.21 -6.83 -6.24
N ALA A 240 -6.31 -7.38 -5.72
CA ALA A 240 -6.68 -8.77 -5.99
C ALA A 240 -8.19 -8.98 -6.04
N VAL A 241 -8.62 -10.01 -6.78
CA VAL A 241 -9.97 -10.55 -6.72
C VAL A 241 -9.91 -12.00 -6.26
N ILE A 242 -10.73 -12.34 -5.28
CA ILE A 242 -10.76 -13.63 -4.61
C ILE A 242 -12.13 -14.28 -4.83
N ASP A 243 -12.15 -15.55 -5.19
CA ASP A 243 -13.38 -16.32 -5.32
C ASP A 243 -13.88 -16.87 -3.97
N PRO A 244 -15.11 -17.38 -3.88
CA PRO A 244 -15.69 -17.88 -2.63
C PRO A 244 -14.99 -19.07 -2.00
N THR A 245 -14.02 -19.69 -2.70
CA THR A 245 -13.19 -20.79 -2.17
C THR A 245 -11.85 -20.30 -1.61
N GLY A 246 -11.63 -18.98 -1.56
CA GLY A 246 -10.38 -18.37 -1.11
C GLY A 246 -9.28 -18.36 -2.19
N LYS A 247 -9.58 -18.70 -3.45
CA LYS A 247 -8.62 -18.66 -4.54
C LYS A 247 -8.48 -17.26 -5.13
N VAL A 248 -7.24 -16.82 -5.32
CA VAL A 248 -6.95 -15.57 -6.05
C VAL A 248 -7.19 -15.80 -7.54
N ILE A 249 -8.17 -15.10 -8.12
CA ILE A 249 -8.52 -15.21 -9.56
C ILE A 249 -7.93 -14.06 -10.40
N ALA A 250 -7.55 -12.96 -9.76
CA ALA A 250 -6.78 -11.88 -10.39
C ALA A 250 -5.89 -11.20 -9.36
N ARG A 251 -4.64 -10.83 -9.77
CA ARG A 251 -3.68 -10.08 -8.93
C ARG A 251 -3.00 -9.00 -9.74
N GLY A 252 -2.84 -7.82 -9.15
CA GLY A 252 -2.10 -6.69 -9.72
C GLY A 252 -0.59 -6.79 -9.53
N PRO A 253 0.19 -6.12 -10.37
CA PRO A 253 1.63 -6.06 -10.25
C PRO A 253 2.05 -5.29 -8.99
N LEU A 254 3.31 -5.50 -8.54
CA LEU A 254 3.90 -4.68 -7.49
C LEU A 254 4.40 -3.35 -8.06
N PHE A 255 4.15 -2.26 -7.32
CA PHE A 255 4.72 -0.91 -7.53
C PHE A 255 4.31 -0.22 -8.83
N GLU A 256 3.35 -0.73 -9.57
CA GLU A 256 2.88 -0.18 -10.84
C GLU A 256 1.37 0.10 -10.83
N GLU A 257 0.94 1.13 -11.56
CA GLU A 257 -0.48 1.34 -11.82
C GLU A 257 -0.99 0.27 -12.79
N ALA A 258 -2.19 -0.26 -12.52
CA ALA A 258 -2.79 -1.29 -13.34
C ALA A 258 -4.33 -1.20 -13.32
N LEU A 259 -4.94 -1.68 -14.39
CA LEU A 259 -6.37 -1.95 -14.46
C LEU A 259 -6.55 -3.46 -14.65
N LEU A 260 -6.91 -4.14 -13.57
CA LEU A 260 -7.18 -5.58 -13.57
C LEU A 260 -8.62 -5.84 -13.95
N THR A 261 -8.88 -6.92 -14.66
CA THR A 261 -10.24 -7.40 -14.91
C THR A 261 -10.42 -8.81 -14.35
N ALA A 262 -11.60 -9.09 -13.82
CA ALA A 262 -12.00 -10.42 -13.39
C ALA A 262 -13.48 -10.64 -13.70
N ASP A 263 -13.80 -11.81 -14.22
CA ASP A 263 -15.17 -12.27 -14.39
C ASP A 263 -15.56 -13.12 -13.19
N ILE A 264 -16.64 -12.78 -12.49
CA ILE A 264 -17.17 -13.52 -11.37
C ILE A 264 -18.53 -14.11 -11.74
N ASP A 265 -18.74 -15.36 -11.38
CA ASP A 265 -20.01 -16.05 -11.55
C ASP A 265 -20.69 -16.18 -10.19
N LEU A 266 -21.78 -15.46 -9.98
CA LEU A 266 -22.53 -15.49 -8.73
C LEU A 266 -23.16 -16.85 -8.42
N ASP A 267 -23.33 -17.73 -9.41
CA ASP A 267 -23.83 -19.08 -9.17
C ASP A 267 -22.78 -19.94 -8.42
N ALA A 268 -21.49 -19.60 -8.52
CA ALA A 268 -20.42 -20.24 -7.75
C ALA A 268 -20.61 -20.09 -6.23
N LEU A 269 -21.31 -19.04 -5.77
CA LEU A 269 -21.65 -18.84 -4.35
C LEU A 269 -22.51 -20.00 -3.81
N THR A 270 -23.47 -20.47 -4.62
CA THR A 270 -24.34 -21.58 -4.21
C THR A 270 -23.53 -22.85 -4.01
N THR A 271 -22.61 -23.14 -4.93
CA THR A 271 -21.73 -24.30 -4.82
C THR A 271 -20.80 -24.19 -3.60
N ALA A 272 -20.08 -23.07 -3.47
CA ALA A 272 -19.16 -22.86 -2.36
C ALA A 272 -19.85 -22.95 -0.99
N ARG A 273 -21.05 -22.34 -0.85
CA ARG A 273 -21.84 -22.40 0.39
C ARG A 273 -22.47 -23.77 0.66
N SER A 274 -22.67 -24.58 -0.38
CA SER A 274 -23.15 -25.96 -0.21
C SER A 274 -22.03 -26.88 0.22
N ASP A 275 -20.84 -26.70 -0.35
CA ASP A 275 -19.66 -27.50 -0.04
C ASP A 275 -19.08 -27.17 1.35
N SER A 276 -19.20 -25.90 1.77
CA SER A 276 -18.74 -25.39 3.07
C SER A 276 -19.79 -24.49 3.70
N PRO A 277 -20.78 -25.04 4.45
CA PRO A 277 -21.97 -24.31 4.92
C PRO A 277 -21.71 -23.41 6.13
N LEU A 278 -20.50 -22.86 6.29
CA LEU A 278 -20.06 -22.09 7.47
C LEU A 278 -20.97 -20.89 7.76
N LEU A 279 -21.44 -20.18 6.72
CA LEU A 279 -22.34 -19.05 6.87
C LEU A 279 -23.74 -19.48 7.39
N ALA A 280 -24.25 -20.62 6.94
CA ALA A 280 -25.51 -21.17 7.42
C ALA A 280 -25.42 -21.64 8.87
N ASP A 281 -24.31 -22.27 9.24
CA ASP A 281 -24.02 -22.66 10.62
C ASP A 281 -23.93 -21.44 11.54
N LEU A 282 -23.26 -20.39 11.09
CA LEU A 282 -23.18 -19.12 11.81
C LEU A 282 -24.58 -18.49 11.99
N GLN A 283 -25.40 -18.43 10.96
CA GLN A 283 -26.77 -17.93 11.02
C GLN A 283 -27.60 -18.69 12.06
N SER A 284 -27.46 -20.01 12.11
CA SER A 284 -28.14 -20.88 13.06
C SER A 284 -27.68 -20.65 14.50
N ALA A 285 -26.38 -20.41 14.72
CA ALA A 285 -25.78 -20.17 16.02
C ALA A 285 -25.93 -18.71 16.50
N LEU A 286 -26.25 -17.77 15.63
CA LEU A 286 -26.26 -16.33 15.89
C LEU A 286 -27.09 -15.93 17.13
N PRO A 287 -28.31 -16.48 17.39
CA PRO A 287 -29.09 -16.14 18.59
C PRO A 287 -28.37 -16.49 19.90
N VAL A 288 -27.57 -17.55 19.91
CA VAL A 288 -26.79 -17.98 21.09
C VAL A 288 -25.57 -17.06 21.26
N LEU A 289 -24.85 -16.78 20.16
CA LEU A 289 -23.67 -15.92 20.17
C LEU A 289 -24.03 -14.48 20.58
N THR A 290 -25.14 -13.94 20.05
CA THR A 290 -25.61 -12.58 20.39
C THR A 290 -25.96 -12.47 21.88
N ARG A 291 -26.59 -13.49 22.46
CA ARG A 291 -26.84 -13.52 23.91
C ARG A 291 -25.55 -13.54 24.75
N SER A 292 -24.54 -14.26 24.28
CA SER A 292 -23.23 -14.28 24.92
C SER A 292 -22.55 -12.91 24.89
N LEU A 293 -22.62 -12.21 23.75
CA LEU A 293 -22.05 -10.87 23.57
C LEU A 293 -22.79 -9.81 24.42
N SER A 294 -24.12 -9.89 24.54
CA SER A 294 -24.92 -8.91 25.28
C SER A 294 -24.77 -9.04 26.84
N GLY A 295 -23.97 -9.96 27.28
CA GLY A 295 -23.70 -10.12 28.72
C GLY A 295 -24.91 -10.58 29.55
N GLN A 296 -26.00 -11.03 28.89
CA GLN A 296 -27.09 -11.72 29.59
C GLN A 296 -26.56 -13.07 30.09
N LYS A 297 -25.79 -13.00 31.18
CA LYS A 297 -25.54 -14.18 32.01
C LYS A 297 -26.90 -14.67 32.42
N GLN A 298 -27.34 -15.83 31.91
CA GLN A 298 -28.33 -16.59 32.64
C GLN A 298 -27.77 -16.73 34.04
N ASN A 299 -28.51 -16.22 35.03
CA ASN A 299 -28.24 -16.43 36.49
C ASN A 299 -28.54 -17.88 36.84
N GLU A 300 -28.11 -18.83 36.07
CA GLU A 300 -27.87 -20.18 36.57
C GLU A 300 -26.49 -20.15 37.21
N LYS A 301 -26.51 -19.84 38.50
CA LYS A 301 -25.44 -20.28 39.37
C LYS A 301 -25.37 -21.80 39.22
N VAL A 302 -24.55 -22.27 38.27
CA VAL A 302 -24.00 -23.61 38.39
C VAL A 302 -23.14 -23.56 39.64
N ARG A 303 -23.77 -23.88 40.80
CA ARG A 303 -23.03 -24.18 42.00
C ARG A 303 -22.25 -25.45 41.66
N PHE A 304 -20.99 -25.28 41.40
CA PHE A 304 -20.03 -26.37 41.37
C PHE A 304 -20.00 -26.89 42.82
N ASP A 305 -20.75 -27.95 43.09
CA ASP A 305 -20.66 -28.70 44.37
C ASP A 305 -19.63 -29.81 44.13
N PRO A 306 -18.41 -29.66 44.67
CA PRO A 306 -17.37 -30.67 44.51
C PRO A 306 -17.76 -32.03 45.13
N ALA A 307 -18.80 -32.06 45.97
CA ALA A 307 -19.24 -33.28 46.67
C ALA A 307 -20.27 -34.11 45.89
N THR A 308 -20.98 -33.51 44.91
CA THR A 308 -22.06 -34.20 44.17
C THR A 308 -21.71 -34.46 42.68
N ASN A 309 -20.71 -33.83 42.10
CA ASN A 309 -20.20 -34.14 40.78
C ASN A 309 -18.96 -35.04 40.84
N GLY A 310 -19.07 -36.16 41.54
CA GLY A 310 -18.10 -37.24 41.44
C GLY A 310 -18.04 -37.76 40.01
N ILE A 311 -17.18 -37.16 39.20
CA ILE A 311 -16.68 -37.85 38.01
C ILE A 311 -15.99 -39.09 38.53
N PRO A 312 -16.46 -40.33 38.18
CA PRO A 312 -15.72 -41.53 38.52
C PRO A 312 -14.28 -41.27 38.08
N ALA A 313 -13.34 -41.55 38.98
CA ALA A 313 -11.92 -41.47 38.62
C ALA A 313 -11.63 -42.55 37.57
N HIS A 314 -12.12 -42.35 36.36
CA HIS A 314 -11.52 -42.97 35.20
C HIS A 314 -10.06 -42.51 35.22
N ARG A 315 -9.16 -43.47 35.45
CA ARG A 315 -7.74 -43.27 35.22
C ARG A 315 -7.62 -42.42 33.95
N ALA A 316 -7.25 -41.16 34.13
CA ALA A 316 -6.91 -40.30 33.01
C ALA A 316 -5.97 -41.11 32.14
N PRO A 317 -6.24 -41.25 30.82
CA PRO A 317 -5.28 -41.85 29.96
C PRO A 317 -3.98 -41.07 30.19
N ARG A 318 -2.87 -41.77 30.40
CA ARG A 318 -1.56 -41.11 30.50
C ARG A 318 -1.42 -40.31 29.24
N THR A 319 -1.65 -39.02 29.36
CA THR A 319 -1.36 -38.07 28.28
C THR A 319 0.13 -38.17 28.06
N THR A 320 0.52 -38.76 26.96
CA THR A 320 1.90 -38.71 26.51
C THR A 320 2.18 -37.22 26.30
N LEU A 321 2.95 -36.61 27.19
CA LEU A 321 3.51 -35.30 26.97
C LEU A 321 4.40 -35.46 25.74
N VAL A 322 3.89 -35.10 24.59
CA VAL A 322 4.72 -34.85 23.43
C VAL A 322 5.39 -33.52 23.73
N ASP A 323 6.67 -33.54 24.08
CA ASP A 323 7.50 -32.35 24.03
C ASP A 323 7.52 -31.90 22.58
N VAL A 324 6.56 -31.06 22.21
CA VAL A 324 6.66 -30.23 21.03
C VAL A 324 7.68 -29.16 21.41
N VAL A 325 8.95 -29.54 21.34
CA VAL A 325 10.01 -28.56 21.18
C VAL A 325 9.73 -27.96 19.82
N ALA A 326 9.00 -26.83 19.80
CA ALA A 326 9.03 -25.96 18.66
C ALA A 326 10.51 -25.80 18.34
N LYS A 327 10.99 -26.36 17.23
CA LYS A 327 12.27 -25.94 16.68
C LYS A 327 12.14 -24.42 16.67
N ARG A 328 12.88 -23.72 17.52
CA ARG A 328 13.17 -22.32 17.27
C ARG A 328 13.77 -22.33 15.89
N GLU A 329 13.01 -21.86 14.92
CA GLU A 329 13.57 -21.45 13.64
C GLU A 329 14.74 -20.58 14.00
N ALA A 330 15.89 -20.84 13.36
CA ALA A 330 17.10 -20.08 13.60
C ALA A 330 16.68 -18.62 13.59
N GLU A 331 17.01 -17.87 14.65
CA GLU A 331 16.66 -16.46 14.79
C GLU A 331 16.96 -15.80 13.43
N GLN A 332 15.90 -15.43 12.70
CA GLN A 332 16.08 -14.74 11.43
C GLN A 332 16.82 -13.46 11.75
N ASP A 333 17.91 -13.22 11.03
CA ASP A 333 18.65 -11.97 11.17
C ASP A 333 17.68 -10.80 10.96
N PRO A 334 17.44 -9.95 11.97
CA PRO A 334 16.49 -8.85 11.85
C PRO A 334 16.90 -7.82 10.78
N LEU A 335 18.09 -7.95 10.24
CA LEU A 335 18.63 -7.14 9.14
C LEU A 335 18.58 -7.87 7.78
N ALA A 336 18.11 -9.11 7.74
CA ALA A 336 17.91 -9.83 6.49
C ALA A 336 16.91 -9.10 5.60
N ILE A 337 17.24 -8.95 4.34
CA ILE A 337 16.39 -8.37 3.30
C ILE A 337 16.37 -9.30 2.09
N ASP A 338 15.26 -9.31 1.35
CA ASP A 338 15.26 -9.82 -0.02
C ASP A 338 15.91 -8.77 -0.94
N PRO A 339 17.10 -9.06 -1.52
CA PRO A 339 17.81 -8.07 -2.33
C PRO A 339 17.05 -7.67 -3.60
N GLU A 340 16.37 -8.62 -4.22
CA GLU A 340 15.64 -8.37 -5.49
C GLU A 340 14.38 -7.53 -5.25
N LEU A 341 13.60 -7.87 -4.24
CA LEU A 341 12.43 -7.09 -3.85
C LEU A 341 12.82 -5.68 -3.40
N THR A 342 13.92 -5.56 -2.60
CA THR A 342 14.45 -4.28 -2.15
C THR A 342 14.93 -3.44 -3.34
N ARG A 343 15.61 -4.05 -4.34
CA ARG A 343 16.04 -3.37 -5.57
C ARG A 343 14.84 -2.82 -6.34
N LYS A 344 13.81 -3.65 -6.61
CA LYS A 344 12.57 -3.22 -7.29
C LYS A 344 11.91 -2.05 -6.57
N TRP A 345 11.87 -2.11 -5.24
CA TRP A 345 11.33 -1.04 -4.41
C TRP A 345 12.11 0.26 -4.56
N LEU A 346 13.44 0.22 -4.41
CA LEU A 346 14.30 1.41 -4.49
C LEU A 346 14.31 2.03 -5.89
N VAL A 347 14.30 1.21 -6.94
CA VAL A 347 14.19 1.67 -8.33
C VAL A 347 12.85 2.39 -8.56
N SER A 348 11.75 1.81 -8.10
CA SER A 348 10.42 2.45 -8.18
C SER A 348 10.37 3.76 -7.39
N PHE A 349 10.95 3.78 -6.18
CA PHE A 349 11.08 4.98 -5.35
C PHE A 349 11.86 6.11 -6.06
N LEU A 350 13.03 5.80 -6.63
CA LEU A 350 13.84 6.79 -7.34
C LEU A 350 13.11 7.36 -8.55
N LYS A 351 12.44 6.50 -9.33
CA LYS A 351 11.64 6.94 -10.47
C LYS A 351 10.49 7.87 -10.05
N ASP A 352 9.83 7.55 -8.94
CA ASP A 352 8.76 8.38 -8.42
C ASP A 352 9.26 9.73 -7.90
N GLU A 353 10.28 9.73 -7.07
CA GLU A 353 10.84 10.94 -6.45
C GLU A 353 11.49 11.89 -7.46
N VAL A 354 12.25 11.36 -8.42
CA VAL A 354 12.97 12.18 -9.39
C VAL A 354 12.05 12.68 -10.49
N VAL A 355 11.33 11.76 -11.14
CA VAL A 355 10.58 12.10 -12.36
C VAL A 355 9.21 12.66 -12.02
N ARG A 356 8.42 11.95 -11.22
CA ARG A 356 7.01 12.31 -11.02
C ARG A 356 6.82 13.44 -10.02
N ARG A 357 7.54 13.37 -8.92
CA ARG A 357 7.33 14.31 -7.82
C ARG A 357 8.08 15.63 -7.99
N ARG A 358 9.31 15.56 -8.52
CA ARG A 358 10.17 16.75 -8.72
C ARG A 358 10.33 17.18 -10.15
N ASN A 359 9.76 16.45 -11.11
CA ASN A 359 9.77 16.74 -12.53
C ASN A 359 11.19 16.89 -13.12
N PHE A 360 12.16 16.14 -12.59
CA PHE A 360 13.48 16.03 -13.17
C PHE A 360 13.56 14.81 -14.09
N LYS A 361 14.33 14.92 -15.18
CA LYS A 361 14.62 13.78 -16.07
C LYS A 361 15.95 13.13 -15.74
N LYS A 362 16.84 13.85 -15.05
CA LYS A 362 18.22 13.43 -14.79
C LYS A 362 18.53 13.44 -13.30
N GLY A 363 19.46 12.56 -12.89
CA GLY A 363 20.06 12.52 -11.57
C GLY A 363 21.56 12.80 -11.61
N ILE A 364 22.10 13.40 -10.54
CA ILE A 364 23.55 13.56 -10.32
C ILE A 364 23.95 12.77 -9.10
N VAL A 365 24.99 11.95 -9.22
CA VAL A 365 25.55 11.15 -8.13
C VAL A 365 27.03 11.50 -7.93
N GLY A 366 27.40 11.92 -6.72
CA GLY A 366 28.79 12.06 -6.33
C GLY A 366 29.41 10.68 -6.09
N LEU A 367 30.40 10.33 -6.90
CA LEU A 367 31.08 9.03 -6.84
C LEU A 367 32.36 9.15 -6.00
N SER A 368 32.31 8.62 -4.78
CA SER A 368 33.43 8.61 -3.83
C SER A 368 34.36 7.41 -4.00
N GLY A 369 33.96 6.41 -4.76
CA GLY A 369 34.61 5.09 -4.81
C GLY A 369 34.13 4.12 -3.72
N GLY A 370 33.26 4.56 -2.80
CA GLY A 370 32.63 3.72 -1.78
C GLY A 370 31.38 3.01 -2.29
N VAL A 371 30.95 1.97 -1.57
CA VAL A 371 29.82 1.09 -1.93
C VAL A 371 28.49 1.84 -2.02
N ASP A 372 28.22 2.76 -1.09
CA ASP A 372 26.95 3.50 -1.07
C ASP A 372 26.74 4.36 -2.31
N SER A 373 27.80 5.07 -2.73
CA SER A 373 27.78 5.88 -3.95
C SER A 373 27.65 5.01 -5.22
N ALA A 374 28.31 3.86 -5.23
CA ALA A 374 28.20 2.89 -6.31
C ALA A 374 26.78 2.33 -6.40
N LEU A 375 26.23 1.84 -5.28
CA LEU A 375 24.85 1.30 -5.22
C LEU A 375 23.82 2.34 -5.68
N THR A 376 23.93 3.59 -5.20
CA THR A 376 23.05 4.67 -5.61
C THR A 376 23.14 4.92 -7.12
N ALA A 377 24.32 4.88 -7.73
CA ALA A 377 24.50 5.06 -9.17
C ALA A 377 23.87 3.92 -9.98
N PHE A 378 24.01 2.65 -9.53
CA PHE A 378 23.41 1.50 -10.19
C PHE A 378 21.87 1.58 -10.15
N LEU A 379 21.30 1.85 -8.97
CA LEU A 379 19.85 2.00 -8.81
C LEU A 379 19.30 3.19 -9.62
N ALA A 380 20.02 4.31 -9.65
CA ALA A 380 19.65 5.48 -10.43
C ALA A 380 19.68 5.20 -11.94
N ALA A 381 20.71 4.49 -12.44
CA ALA A 381 20.82 4.12 -13.84
C ALA A 381 19.69 3.18 -14.28
N GLU A 382 19.28 2.27 -13.41
CA GLU A 382 18.13 1.40 -13.65
C GLU A 382 16.80 2.17 -13.64
N ALA A 383 16.65 3.10 -12.70
CA ALA A 383 15.41 3.87 -12.54
C ALA A 383 15.19 4.92 -13.65
N LEU A 384 16.24 5.60 -14.07
CA LEU A 384 16.17 6.78 -14.94
C LEU A 384 16.68 6.53 -16.36
N GLY A 385 17.38 5.41 -16.59
CA GLY A 385 18.20 5.19 -17.77
C GLY A 385 19.63 5.75 -17.61
N LYS A 386 20.62 5.00 -18.07
CA LYS A 386 22.04 5.34 -17.90
C LYS A 386 22.42 6.72 -18.50
N GLU A 387 21.78 7.12 -19.57
CA GLU A 387 21.97 8.41 -20.25
C GLU A 387 21.48 9.61 -19.42
N ASN A 388 20.65 9.33 -18.40
CA ASN A 388 20.06 10.32 -17.51
C ASN A 388 20.74 10.39 -16.13
N VAL A 389 21.82 9.66 -15.92
CA VAL A 389 22.58 9.69 -14.66
C VAL A 389 23.97 10.25 -14.92
N ILE A 390 24.34 11.29 -14.17
CA ILE A 390 25.66 11.93 -14.29
C ILE A 390 26.47 11.57 -13.05
N GLY A 391 27.56 10.82 -13.23
CA GLY A 391 28.52 10.50 -12.20
C GLY A 391 29.54 11.64 -12.02
N VAL A 392 29.70 12.17 -10.82
CA VAL A 392 30.64 13.25 -10.55
C VAL A 392 31.73 12.80 -9.58
N ARG A 393 32.97 12.83 -10.00
CA ARG A 393 34.16 12.64 -9.15
C ARG A 393 34.67 14.00 -8.69
N MET A 394 34.90 14.14 -7.40
CA MET A 394 35.32 15.41 -6.78
C MET A 394 36.54 15.17 -5.89
N PRO A 395 37.72 14.89 -6.51
CA PRO A 395 38.95 14.65 -5.75
C PRO A 395 39.43 15.91 -5.04
N TYR A 396 40.06 15.71 -3.91
CA TYR A 396 40.97 16.67 -3.26
C TYR A 396 42.38 16.11 -3.35
N ARG A 397 43.40 16.94 -3.25
CA ARG A 397 44.82 16.55 -3.42
C ARG A 397 45.26 15.32 -2.61
N THR A 398 44.65 15.07 -1.47
CA THR A 398 44.92 13.90 -0.61
C THR A 398 43.99 12.72 -0.87
N SER A 399 43.10 12.80 -1.86
CA SER A 399 42.21 11.70 -2.21
C SER A 399 43.00 10.49 -2.69
N SER A 400 42.63 9.30 -2.21
CA SER A 400 43.26 8.05 -2.59
C SER A 400 43.10 7.79 -4.09
N PRO A 401 44.16 7.45 -4.83
CA PRO A 401 44.07 7.02 -6.21
C PRO A 401 43.13 5.82 -6.42
N GLU A 402 43.12 4.90 -5.44
CA GLU A 402 42.24 3.74 -5.44
C GLU A 402 40.77 4.12 -5.44
N SER A 403 40.36 5.13 -4.65
CA SER A 403 38.99 5.65 -4.64
C SER A 403 38.55 6.19 -6.02
N LEU A 404 39.50 6.88 -6.71
CA LEU A 404 39.22 7.38 -8.06
C LEU A 404 39.10 6.25 -9.08
N GLU A 405 39.93 5.20 -8.94
CA GLU A 405 39.85 4.02 -9.80
C GLU A 405 38.51 3.27 -9.59
N HIS A 406 38.10 3.07 -8.32
CA HIS A 406 36.82 2.44 -8.02
C HIS A 406 35.64 3.24 -8.59
N ALA A 407 35.64 4.55 -8.45
CA ALA A 407 34.64 5.42 -9.06
C ALA A 407 34.64 5.30 -10.62
N GLN A 408 35.82 5.19 -11.24
CA GLN A 408 35.94 4.99 -12.69
C GLN A 408 35.35 3.64 -13.10
N ARG A 409 35.64 2.56 -12.38
CA ARG A 409 35.05 1.23 -12.65
C ARG A 409 33.52 1.24 -12.62
N VAL A 410 32.90 1.99 -11.70
CA VAL A 410 31.44 2.18 -11.66
C VAL A 410 30.94 2.89 -12.93
N ILE A 411 31.60 3.99 -13.33
CA ILE A 411 31.27 4.75 -14.54
C ILE A 411 31.35 3.87 -15.78
N ASP A 412 32.46 3.15 -15.93
CA ASP A 412 32.70 2.28 -17.10
C ASP A 412 31.69 1.12 -17.15
N ARG A 413 31.40 0.51 -16.00
CA ARG A 413 30.43 -0.61 -15.90
C ARG A 413 29.01 -0.19 -16.26
N LEU A 414 28.60 1.02 -15.85
CA LEU A 414 27.26 1.55 -16.14
C LEU A 414 27.18 2.20 -17.52
N GLY A 415 28.29 2.70 -18.05
CA GLY A 415 28.33 3.50 -19.27
C GLY A 415 27.58 4.84 -19.12
N ILE A 416 27.69 5.48 -17.94
CA ILE A 416 27.03 6.76 -17.63
C ILE A 416 27.92 7.95 -18.01
N PRO A 417 27.34 9.12 -18.39
CA PRO A 417 28.06 10.38 -18.46
C PRO A 417 28.78 10.71 -17.15
N SER A 418 30.01 11.23 -17.24
CA SER A 418 30.76 11.56 -16.03
C SER A 418 31.54 12.86 -16.14
N LEU A 419 31.77 13.48 -14.98
CA LEU A 419 32.57 14.69 -14.81
C LEU A 419 33.60 14.48 -13.69
N THR A 420 34.75 15.13 -13.83
CA THR A 420 35.74 15.20 -12.73
C THR A 420 36.00 16.67 -12.43
N ILE A 421 35.75 17.06 -11.19
CA ILE A 421 35.95 18.44 -10.70
C ILE A 421 36.90 18.35 -9.49
N ASP A 422 38.12 18.82 -9.66
CA ASP A 422 39.07 18.93 -8.55
C ASP A 422 38.67 20.07 -7.63
N ILE A 423 38.49 19.77 -6.34
CA ILE A 423 38.05 20.74 -5.33
C ILE A 423 39.21 21.36 -4.57
N SER A 424 40.46 21.05 -4.91
CA SER A 424 41.64 21.44 -4.12
C SER A 424 41.76 22.96 -4.02
N ASP A 425 41.69 23.67 -5.13
CA ASP A 425 41.85 25.12 -5.16
C ASP A 425 40.79 25.87 -4.35
N ALA A 426 39.54 25.42 -4.44
CA ALA A 426 38.41 26.02 -3.68
C ALA A 426 38.58 25.82 -2.18
N VAL A 427 38.91 24.57 -1.74
CA VAL A 427 39.16 24.25 -0.33
C VAL A 427 40.33 25.03 0.21
N ASP A 428 41.47 25.05 -0.53
CA ASP A 428 42.68 25.74 -0.11
C ASP A 428 42.51 27.28 -0.12
N GLY A 429 41.76 27.80 -1.08
CA GLY A 429 41.39 29.22 -1.12
C GLY A 429 40.67 29.69 0.13
N TYR A 430 39.71 28.87 0.60
CA TYR A 430 39.04 29.11 1.86
C TYR A 430 39.95 29.02 3.07
N LEU A 431 40.75 27.94 3.16
CA LEU A 431 41.68 27.73 4.28
C LEU A 431 42.77 28.82 4.41
N LYS A 432 43.25 29.36 3.29
CA LYS A 432 44.16 30.52 3.30
C LYS A 432 43.58 31.74 4.02
N GLN A 433 42.28 31.92 4.06
CA GLN A 433 41.63 33.05 4.70
C GLN A 433 41.33 32.81 6.20
N VAL A 434 41.05 31.57 6.58
CA VAL A 434 40.60 31.22 7.93
C VAL A 434 41.71 30.59 8.79
N GLY A 435 42.90 30.35 8.23
CA GLY A 435 44.05 29.73 8.90
C GLY A 435 43.95 28.21 8.93
N ASP A 436 44.95 27.57 9.60
CA ASP A 436 45.07 26.13 9.67
C ASP A 436 43.82 25.43 10.17
N ALA A 437 43.48 24.32 9.55
CA ALA A 437 42.39 23.46 9.93
C ALA A 437 42.93 22.08 10.37
N ASP A 438 42.40 21.61 11.49
CA ASP A 438 42.60 20.21 11.88
C ASP A 438 41.90 19.24 10.86
N PRO A 439 42.22 17.97 10.90
CA PRO A 439 41.63 17.00 9.93
C PRO A 439 40.10 16.97 9.91
N HIS A 440 39.46 17.19 11.04
CA HIS A 440 38.00 17.21 11.14
C HIS A 440 37.39 18.44 10.43
N ARG A 441 37.97 19.63 10.69
CA ARG A 441 37.56 20.88 9.98
C ARG A 441 37.82 20.78 8.49
N LEU A 442 38.98 20.26 8.09
CA LEU A 442 39.30 20.03 6.68
C LEU A 442 38.28 19.10 6.02
N GLY A 443 37.90 17.97 6.65
CA GLY A 443 36.88 17.05 6.19
C GLY A 443 35.53 17.74 5.98
N ASN A 444 35.13 18.60 6.93
CA ASN A 444 33.90 19.38 6.82
C ASN A 444 33.92 20.37 5.64
N VAL A 445 35.02 21.06 5.41
CA VAL A 445 35.17 22.00 4.28
C VAL A 445 35.08 21.22 2.96
N MET A 446 35.81 20.11 2.82
CA MET A 446 35.72 19.27 1.62
C MET A 446 34.33 18.74 1.36
N ALA A 447 33.60 18.34 2.39
CA ALA A 447 32.21 17.86 2.23
C ALA A 447 31.28 18.97 1.72
N ARG A 448 31.43 20.18 2.24
CA ARG A 448 30.65 21.36 1.81
C ARG A 448 30.98 21.80 0.38
N GLU A 449 32.27 21.76 0.01
CA GLU A 449 32.70 22.07 -1.37
C GLU A 449 32.13 21.07 -2.38
N ARG A 450 32.13 19.77 -2.04
CA ARG A 450 31.48 18.74 -2.88
C ARG A 450 29.98 19.01 -3.03
N MET A 451 29.32 19.48 -1.97
CA MET A 451 27.91 19.85 -2.04
C MET A 451 27.70 21.05 -3.00
N ILE A 452 28.54 22.09 -2.91
CA ILE A 452 28.48 23.26 -3.80
C ILE A 452 28.59 22.80 -5.27
N VAL A 453 29.58 21.98 -5.60
CA VAL A 453 29.79 21.43 -6.95
C VAL A 453 28.55 20.67 -7.42
N GLN A 454 27.96 19.81 -6.57
CA GLN A 454 26.79 19.05 -6.97
C GLN A 454 25.57 19.94 -7.23
N PHE A 455 25.33 20.96 -6.42
CA PHE A 455 24.20 21.89 -6.60
C PHE A 455 24.40 22.79 -7.83
N ASP A 456 25.60 23.26 -8.10
CA ASP A 456 25.91 24.01 -9.33
C ASP A 456 25.65 23.18 -10.57
N LEU A 457 26.20 21.94 -10.61
CA LEU A 457 25.98 21.02 -11.71
C LEU A 457 24.51 20.61 -11.84
N SER A 458 23.79 20.51 -10.74
CA SER A 458 22.33 20.28 -10.72
C SER A 458 21.60 21.36 -11.52
N ALA A 459 21.89 22.62 -11.24
CA ALA A 459 21.31 23.74 -11.97
C ALA A 459 21.71 23.73 -13.45
N LYS A 460 23.01 23.54 -13.73
CA LYS A 460 23.56 23.51 -15.08
C LYS A 460 22.94 22.43 -15.96
N HIS A 461 22.77 21.22 -15.44
CA HIS A 461 22.31 20.04 -16.19
C HIS A 461 20.82 19.76 -16.01
N LYS A 462 20.09 20.55 -15.21
CA LYS A 462 18.69 20.33 -14.83
C LYS A 462 18.48 18.89 -14.31
N ALA A 463 19.34 18.48 -13.36
CA ALA A 463 19.40 17.15 -12.81
C ALA A 463 19.27 17.21 -11.26
N LEU A 464 18.57 16.25 -10.66
CA LEU A 464 18.40 16.21 -9.21
C LEU A 464 19.65 15.60 -8.54
N PRO A 465 20.26 16.23 -7.52
CA PRO A 465 21.30 15.61 -6.73
C PRO A 465 20.73 14.42 -5.94
N LEU A 466 21.35 13.25 -6.08
CA LEU A 466 20.97 12.04 -5.37
C LEU A 466 21.92 11.81 -4.19
N GLY A 467 21.37 11.82 -2.98
CA GLY A 467 22.14 11.55 -1.75
C GLY A 467 22.53 10.08 -1.67
N THR A 468 23.72 9.84 -1.10
CA THR A 468 24.30 8.52 -0.93
C THR A 468 24.43 8.11 0.55
N SER A 469 23.89 8.92 1.48
CA SER A 469 23.94 8.64 2.92
C SER A 469 23.07 7.46 3.30
N ASN A 470 23.58 6.61 4.16
CA ASN A 470 22.85 5.48 4.73
C ASN A 470 22.24 5.82 6.12
N LYS A 471 21.46 4.87 6.66
CA LYS A 471 20.78 5.06 7.94
C LYS A 471 21.75 5.20 9.12
N SER A 472 22.86 4.45 9.11
CA SER A 472 23.86 4.49 10.17
C SER A 472 24.53 5.86 10.24
N GLU A 473 24.93 6.43 9.11
CA GLU A 473 25.48 7.78 9.02
C GLU A 473 24.52 8.83 9.59
N ARG A 474 23.24 8.74 9.21
CA ARG A 474 22.21 9.67 9.73
C ARG A 474 22.01 9.56 11.23
N LEU A 475 22.04 8.36 11.79
CA LEU A 475 21.89 8.14 13.24
C LEU A 475 23.11 8.61 14.02
N LEU A 476 24.29 8.55 13.42
CA LEU A 476 25.54 9.01 14.02
C LEU A 476 25.78 10.52 13.82
N GLY A 477 24.95 11.19 13.06
CA GLY A 477 25.07 12.63 12.78
C GLY A 477 26.16 12.96 11.77
N TYR A 478 26.45 12.02 10.86
CA TYR A 478 27.48 12.17 9.84
C TYR A 478 26.94 12.87 8.60
#